data_1fabde33fc9869bb2762e4ad109c1135
#
_entry.id   1fabde33fc9869bb2762e4ad109c1135
#
_cell.length_a   1.000
_cell.length_b   1.000
_cell.length_c   1.000
_cell.angle_alpha   90.00
_cell.angle_beta   90.00
_cell.angle_gamma   90.00
#
_symmetry.space_group_name_H-M   'P 1'
#
loop_
_entity.id
_entity.type
_entity.pdbx_description
1 polymer ?
#
loop_
_entity_poly.entity_id
_entity_poly.type
_entity_poly.pdbx_seq_one_letter_code
_entity_poly.pdbx_strand_id
1 'polypeptide(L)'
;MIINKKPYTIERQAFPFIKEIQWSHVEQQRLMEEWQGIEETRGDTNLLTECGYSEPGLLNDVLNEMMKYGYNSLHIYYSKLKEAKTGGKHTDCVDVLIVQSYGRMKYIIEDDEIILNPTASVFIPSGIYHEGVHIEPRITCSFANYLFSHK
;
A
#
# COMPACT_ATOMS: atom_id res chain seq x y z
N MET A 1 -12.48 -0.64 33.31
CA MET A 1 -13.04 -0.98 32.03
C MET A 1 -11.97 -1.44 31.07
N ILE A 2 -12.18 -2.56 30.47
CA ILE A 2 -11.25 -3.09 29.50
C ILE A 2 -11.56 -2.48 28.14
N ILE A 3 -10.58 -1.82 27.59
CA ILE A 3 -10.67 -1.31 26.23
C ILE A 3 -9.94 -2.29 25.35
N ASN A 4 -10.66 -2.92 24.44
CA ASN A 4 -10.04 -3.78 23.46
C ASN A 4 -9.25 -2.93 22.49
N LYS A 5 -7.96 -2.77 22.78
CA LYS A 5 -7.07 -2.14 21.83
C LYS A 5 -6.71 -3.14 20.77
N LYS A 6 -7.11 -2.84 19.56
CA LYS A 6 -6.69 -3.62 18.43
C LYS A 6 -5.21 -3.36 18.16
N PRO A 7 -4.47 -4.36 17.68
CA PRO A 7 -3.04 -4.18 17.41
C PRO A 7 -2.77 -3.34 16.17
N TYR A 8 -3.78 -2.69 15.61
CA TYR A 8 -3.67 -1.84 14.44
C TYR A 8 -4.58 -0.64 14.60
N THR A 9 -4.32 0.40 13.85
CA THR A 9 -5.10 1.66 13.89
C THR A 9 -5.69 1.94 12.52
N ILE A 10 -6.99 2.30 12.49
CA ILE A 10 -7.68 2.68 11.26
C ILE A 10 -7.93 4.19 11.31
N GLU A 11 -7.55 4.89 10.24
CA GLU A 11 -7.83 6.30 10.09
C GLU A 11 -8.56 6.56 8.78
N ARG A 12 -9.51 7.46 8.81
CA ARG A 12 -10.29 7.83 7.64
C ARG A 12 -9.81 9.18 7.13
N GLN A 13 -9.54 9.25 5.82
CA GLN A 13 -9.19 10.49 5.13
C GLN A 13 -7.96 11.21 5.68
N ALA A 14 -7.06 10.46 6.33
CA ALA A 14 -5.84 11.04 6.86
C ALA A 14 -4.92 11.58 5.76
N PHE A 15 -4.98 10.99 4.57
CA PHE A 15 -4.10 11.33 3.47
C PHE A 15 -4.91 11.50 2.17
N PRO A 16 -5.72 12.58 2.08
CA PRO A 16 -6.65 12.73 0.95
C PRO A 16 -5.97 12.90 -0.41
N PHE A 17 -4.73 13.37 -0.46
CA PHE A 17 -4.00 13.52 -1.72
C PHE A 17 -3.73 12.18 -2.42
N ILE A 18 -3.76 11.06 -1.73
CA ILE A 18 -3.53 9.75 -2.31
C ILE A 18 -4.67 9.33 -3.24
N LYS A 19 -5.85 9.83 -3.01
CA LYS A 19 -7.00 9.60 -3.86
C LYS A 19 -6.81 10.12 -5.29
N GLU A 20 -5.85 11.01 -5.50
CA GLU A 20 -5.57 11.58 -6.82
C GLU A 20 -4.73 10.66 -7.71
N ILE A 21 -4.23 9.57 -7.19
CA ILE A 21 -3.50 8.60 -8.00
C ILE A 21 -4.47 7.95 -8.98
N GLN A 22 -4.16 8.05 -10.26
CA GLN A 22 -5.01 7.54 -11.33
C GLN A 22 -4.38 6.34 -12.01
N TRP A 23 -5.20 5.53 -12.67
CA TRP A 23 -4.72 4.36 -13.40
C TRP A 23 -3.62 4.72 -14.40
N SER A 24 -3.74 5.85 -15.08
CA SER A 24 -2.73 6.29 -16.03
C SER A 24 -1.37 6.48 -15.39
N HIS A 25 -1.31 6.99 -14.17
CA HIS A 25 -0.05 7.19 -13.46
C HIS A 25 0.58 5.85 -13.09
N VAL A 26 -0.23 4.93 -12.61
CA VAL A 26 0.23 3.61 -12.21
C VAL A 26 0.73 2.82 -13.41
N GLU A 27 -0.01 2.84 -14.51
CA GLU A 27 0.36 2.14 -15.73
C GLU A 27 1.62 2.73 -16.36
N GLN A 28 1.77 4.04 -16.32
CA GLN A 28 2.95 4.70 -16.84
C GLN A 28 4.20 4.33 -16.04
N GLN A 29 4.08 4.31 -14.73
CA GLN A 29 5.19 3.90 -13.86
C GLN A 29 5.57 2.45 -14.13
N ARG A 30 4.61 1.58 -14.32
CA ARG A 30 4.85 0.19 -14.64
C ARG A 30 5.60 0.03 -15.96
N LEU A 31 5.20 0.78 -16.99
CA LEU A 31 5.91 0.74 -18.26
C LEU A 31 7.36 1.20 -18.12
N MET A 32 7.61 2.20 -17.30
CA MET A 32 8.97 2.66 -17.03
C MET A 32 9.79 1.58 -16.33
N GLU A 33 9.20 0.87 -15.36
CA GLU A 33 9.89 -0.21 -14.67
C GLU A 33 10.19 -1.38 -15.61
N GLU A 34 9.26 -1.75 -16.48
CA GLU A 34 9.50 -2.77 -17.49
C GLU A 34 10.64 -2.38 -18.41
N TRP A 35 10.68 -1.15 -18.83
CA TRP A 35 11.74 -0.64 -19.68
C TRP A 35 13.10 -0.69 -18.99
N GLN A 36 13.13 -0.48 -17.67
CA GLN A 36 14.34 -0.57 -16.87
C GLN A 36 14.72 -2.01 -16.49
N GLY A 37 13.93 -2.99 -16.91
CA GLY A 37 14.20 -4.39 -16.62
C GLY A 37 13.71 -4.88 -15.25
N ILE A 38 12.86 -4.12 -14.60
CA ILE A 38 12.26 -4.53 -13.32
C ILE A 38 11.08 -5.45 -13.62
N GLU A 39 11.12 -6.66 -13.07
CA GLU A 39 10.10 -7.65 -13.35
C GLU A 39 8.88 -7.51 -12.45
N GLU A 40 7.73 -7.87 -13.00
CA GLU A 40 6.53 -8.02 -12.23
C GLU A 40 6.49 -9.30 -11.48
N THR A 41 5.83 -9.31 -10.38
CA THR A 41 6.05 -10.39 -9.47
C THR A 41 4.84 -11.14 -8.96
N ARG A 42 3.59 -10.80 -9.27
CA ARG A 42 2.51 -11.44 -8.52
C ARG A 42 1.23 -11.69 -9.29
N GLY A 43 1.30 -12.61 -10.25
CA GLY A 43 0.10 -13.06 -10.94
C GLY A 43 -0.69 -11.88 -11.49
N ASP A 44 -1.96 -11.78 -11.13
CA ASP A 44 -2.84 -10.72 -11.62
C ASP A 44 -2.71 -9.42 -10.85
N THR A 45 -1.92 -9.37 -9.79
CA THR A 45 -1.66 -8.16 -9.02
C THR A 45 -0.29 -7.63 -9.37
N ASN A 46 -0.26 -6.39 -9.84
CA ASN A 46 0.99 -5.72 -10.20
C ASN A 46 1.50 -4.93 -9.02
N LEU A 47 2.80 -4.92 -8.85
CA LEU A 47 3.48 -4.22 -7.78
C LEU A 47 4.41 -3.16 -8.35
N LEU A 48 4.21 -1.92 -7.93
CA LEU A 48 5.14 -0.82 -8.21
C LEU A 48 5.85 -0.44 -6.94
N THR A 49 7.13 -0.13 -7.06
CA THR A 49 7.95 0.27 -5.91
C THR A 49 8.58 1.61 -6.18
N GLU A 50 8.36 2.54 -5.28
CA GLU A 50 9.02 3.84 -5.27
C GLU A 50 9.81 3.97 -3.97
N CYS A 51 11.11 4.17 -4.09
CA CYS A 51 11.99 4.26 -2.93
C CYS A 51 12.97 5.41 -3.12
N GLY A 52 12.49 6.63 -2.99
CA GLY A 52 13.35 7.79 -3.05
C GLY A 52 13.96 8.07 -4.42
N TYR A 53 13.31 7.67 -5.49
CA TYR A 53 13.79 7.96 -6.83
C TYR A 53 13.66 9.45 -7.15
N SER A 54 14.53 9.90 -8.03
CA SER A 54 14.51 11.28 -8.49
C SER A 54 13.60 11.51 -9.68
N GLU A 55 12.88 10.51 -10.14
CA GLU A 55 12.03 10.64 -11.30
C GLU A 55 10.83 11.55 -11.01
N PRO A 56 10.54 12.50 -11.87
CA PRO A 56 9.41 13.40 -11.66
C PRO A 56 8.08 12.70 -11.89
N GLY A 57 7.06 13.12 -11.17
CA GLY A 57 5.72 12.62 -11.36
C GLY A 57 4.92 12.51 -10.08
N LEU A 58 3.66 12.18 -10.22
CA LEU A 58 2.73 12.14 -9.10
C LEU A 58 3.16 11.13 -8.03
N LEU A 59 3.67 9.97 -8.45
CA LEU A 59 4.07 8.93 -7.50
C LEU A 59 5.23 9.40 -6.63
N ASN A 60 6.17 10.12 -7.23
CA ASN A 60 7.28 10.70 -6.50
C ASN A 60 6.81 11.80 -5.54
N ASP A 61 5.86 12.60 -5.96
CA ASP A 61 5.27 13.64 -5.13
C ASP A 61 4.55 13.02 -3.93
N VAL A 62 3.85 11.93 -4.14
CA VAL A 62 3.18 11.18 -3.06
C VAL A 62 4.21 10.70 -2.04
N LEU A 63 5.29 10.08 -2.50
CA LEU A 63 6.34 9.62 -1.60
C LEU A 63 6.98 10.78 -0.85
N ASN A 64 7.27 11.88 -1.53
CA ASN A 64 7.87 13.05 -0.90
C ASN A 64 6.98 13.61 0.20
N GLU A 65 5.67 13.65 -0.01
CA GLU A 65 4.74 14.07 1.03
C GLU A 65 4.79 13.12 2.23
N MET A 66 4.84 11.82 1.99
CA MET A 66 4.84 10.85 3.06
C MET A 66 6.17 10.78 3.81
N MET A 67 7.26 11.25 3.20
CA MET A 67 8.54 11.36 3.91
C MET A 67 8.47 12.30 5.09
N LYS A 68 7.58 13.27 5.06
CA LYS A 68 7.34 14.17 6.20
C LYS A 68 6.81 13.43 7.42
N TYR A 69 6.22 12.28 7.22
CA TYR A 69 5.68 11.43 8.28
C TYR A 69 6.61 10.28 8.65
N GLY A 70 7.81 10.26 8.06
CA GLY A 70 8.81 9.24 8.39
C GLY A 70 8.84 8.04 7.47
N TYR A 71 8.12 8.05 6.36
CA TYR A 71 8.10 6.95 5.41
C TYR A 71 9.06 7.23 4.26
N ASN A 72 9.85 6.23 3.88
CA ASN A 72 10.82 6.37 2.78
C ASN A 72 10.63 5.31 1.70
N SER A 73 9.56 4.54 1.76
CA SER A 73 9.28 3.49 0.79
C SER A 73 7.81 3.49 0.45
N LEU A 74 7.51 3.32 -0.82
CA LEU A 74 6.14 3.23 -1.34
C LEU A 74 6.06 2.01 -2.26
N HIS A 75 5.14 1.11 -1.94
CA HIS A 75 4.74 0.03 -2.83
C HIS A 75 3.30 0.28 -3.24
N ILE A 76 3.03 0.21 -4.53
CA ILE A 76 1.67 0.39 -5.02
C ILE A 76 1.19 -0.93 -5.57
N TYR A 77 0.15 -1.46 -4.95
CA TYR A 77 -0.52 -2.67 -5.39
C TYR A 77 -1.76 -2.30 -6.15
N TYR A 78 -1.94 -2.87 -7.32
CA TYR A 78 -3.11 -2.53 -8.13
C TYR A 78 -3.54 -3.70 -9.00
N SER A 79 -4.82 -3.72 -9.33
CA SER A 79 -5.35 -4.61 -10.36
C SER A 79 -6.66 -4.04 -10.88
N LYS A 80 -6.89 -4.16 -12.18
CA LYS A 80 -8.15 -3.81 -12.81
C LYS A 80 -9.12 -4.98 -12.86
N LEU A 81 -8.70 -6.14 -12.41
CA LEU A 81 -9.51 -7.35 -12.45
C LEU A 81 -10.49 -7.40 -11.29
N LYS A 82 -11.59 -8.10 -11.47
CA LYS A 82 -12.54 -8.34 -10.38
C LYS A 82 -11.93 -9.25 -9.33
N GLU A 83 -11.14 -10.23 -9.76
CA GLU A 83 -10.46 -11.16 -8.89
C GLU A 83 -8.98 -11.12 -9.18
N ALA A 84 -8.17 -11.10 -8.14
CA ALA A 84 -6.73 -11.12 -8.26
C ALA A 84 -6.12 -11.76 -7.03
N LYS A 85 -4.96 -12.35 -7.19
CA LYS A 85 -4.22 -12.94 -6.08
C LYS A 85 -3.40 -11.87 -5.39
N THR A 86 -3.31 -11.98 -4.08
CA THR A 86 -2.45 -11.13 -3.26
C THR A 86 -1.29 -11.96 -2.72
N GLY A 87 -0.44 -11.34 -1.91
CA GLY A 87 0.69 -12.04 -1.30
C GLY A 87 0.32 -13.05 -0.22
N GLY A 88 -0.95 -13.12 0.18
CA GLY A 88 -1.40 -14.02 1.23
C GLY A 88 -1.12 -13.51 2.63
N LYS A 89 -1.38 -14.36 3.60
CA LYS A 89 -1.18 -14.02 5.01
C LYS A 89 0.30 -13.97 5.35
N HIS A 90 0.74 -12.86 5.95
CA HIS A 90 2.15 -12.67 6.30
C HIS A 90 2.31 -11.63 7.40
N THR A 91 3.53 -11.50 7.88
CA THR A 91 3.96 -10.39 8.74
C THR A 91 5.04 -9.62 7.99
N ASP A 92 5.24 -8.37 8.39
CA ASP A 92 6.36 -7.58 7.89
C ASP A 92 7.36 -7.31 9.01
N CYS A 93 8.61 -7.13 8.64
CA CYS A 93 9.68 -6.79 9.60
C CYS A 93 9.71 -5.31 9.95
N VAL A 94 8.85 -4.52 9.33
CA VAL A 94 8.70 -3.08 9.57
C VAL A 94 7.23 -2.75 9.77
N ASP A 95 6.97 -1.60 10.40
CA ASP A 95 5.62 -1.08 10.45
C ASP A 95 5.20 -0.61 9.06
N VAL A 96 3.95 -0.87 8.69
CA VAL A 96 3.43 -0.44 7.40
C VAL A 96 2.16 0.39 7.57
N LEU A 97 2.03 1.39 6.72
CA LEU A 97 0.82 2.18 6.60
C LEU A 97 0.19 1.89 5.25
N ILE A 98 -0.99 1.33 5.27
CA ILE A 98 -1.76 1.02 4.06
C ILE A 98 -2.77 2.14 3.84
N VAL A 99 -2.76 2.75 2.66
CA VAL A 99 -3.71 3.80 2.31
C VAL A 99 -4.41 3.42 1.02
N GLN A 100 -5.72 3.34 1.06
CA GLN A 100 -6.50 2.98 -0.11
C GLN A 100 -6.72 4.20 -0.99
N SER A 101 -6.38 4.07 -2.27
CA SER A 101 -6.51 5.17 -3.22
C SER A 101 -7.76 5.02 -4.10
N TYR A 102 -7.90 3.92 -4.80
CA TYR A 102 -9.01 3.67 -5.71
C TYR A 102 -9.65 2.32 -5.38
N GLY A 103 -10.99 2.27 -5.43
CA GLY A 103 -11.71 1.06 -5.12
C GLY A 103 -11.62 0.69 -3.65
N ARG A 104 -12.18 -0.45 -3.31
CA ARG A 104 -12.16 -0.96 -1.93
C ARG A 104 -11.28 -2.18 -1.84
N MET A 105 -10.68 -2.36 -0.69
CA MET A 105 -9.84 -3.52 -0.40
C MET A 105 -10.23 -4.10 0.95
N LYS A 106 -10.27 -5.42 1.04
CA LYS A 106 -10.52 -6.11 2.28
C LYS A 106 -9.17 -6.50 2.90
N TYR A 107 -9.05 -6.33 4.21
CA TYR A 107 -7.90 -6.83 4.95
C TYR A 107 -8.36 -7.69 6.10
N ILE A 108 -7.66 -8.79 6.30
CA ILE A 108 -7.82 -9.63 7.49
C ILE A 108 -6.57 -9.38 8.32
N ILE A 109 -6.75 -8.73 9.48
CA ILE A 109 -5.65 -8.38 10.37
C ILE A 109 -5.85 -9.13 11.66
N GLU A 110 -4.94 -10.06 11.98
CA GLU A 110 -5.15 -11.08 12.98
C GLU A 110 -6.43 -11.83 12.63
N ASP A 111 -7.47 -11.75 13.44
CA ASP A 111 -8.76 -12.38 13.18
C ASP A 111 -9.85 -11.40 12.74
N ASP A 112 -9.51 -10.14 12.55
CA ASP A 112 -10.47 -9.09 12.21
C ASP A 112 -10.52 -8.84 10.72
N GLU A 113 -11.71 -8.78 10.16
CA GLU A 113 -11.93 -8.35 8.79
C GLU A 113 -12.27 -6.87 8.74
N ILE A 114 -11.60 -6.12 7.89
CA ILE A 114 -11.89 -4.71 7.67
C ILE A 114 -11.98 -4.43 6.17
N ILE A 115 -12.77 -3.43 5.81
CA ILE A 115 -12.86 -2.91 4.45
C ILE A 115 -12.30 -1.50 4.44
N LEU A 116 -11.30 -1.26 3.61
CA LEU A 116 -10.78 0.08 3.38
C LEU A 116 -11.46 0.67 2.16
N ASN A 117 -12.18 1.76 2.37
CA ASN A 117 -12.72 2.58 1.30
C ASN A 117 -11.66 3.59 0.84
N PRO A 118 -11.85 4.22 -0.34
CA PRO A 118 -10.90 5.24 -0.78
C PRO A 118 -10.63 6.29 0.29
N THR A 119 -9.37 6.62 0.47
CA THR A 119 -8.77 7.52 1.46
C THR A 119 -8.67 6.98 2.89
N ALA A 120 -9.27 5.82 3.16
CA ALA A 120 -9.08 5.17 4.46
C ALA A 120 -7.67 4.57 4.54
N SER A 121 -7.14 4.52 5.74
CA SER A 121 -5.82 3.97 5.99
C SER A 121 -5.84 3.06 7.21
N VAL A 122 -4.89 2.12 7.25
CA VAL A 122 -4.67 1.28 8.42
C VAL A 122 -3.17 1.19 8.67
N PHE A 123 -2.79 1.41 9.92
CA PHE A 123 -1.40 1.25 10.36
C PHE A 123 -1.26 -0.13 10.99
N ILE A 124 -0.35 -0.94 10.46
CA ILE A 124 -0.13 -2.32 10.91
C ILE A 124 1.29 -2.40 11.45
N PRO A 125 1.46 -2.57 12.76
CA PRO A 125 2.80 -2.72 13.34
C PRO A 125 3.51 -3.97 12.83
N SER A 126 4.84 -3.92 12.86
CA SER A 126 5.69 -5.06 12.56
C SER A 126 5.28 -6.28 13.38
N GLY A 127 5.30 -7.43 12.75
CA GLY A 127 4.99 -8.71 13.42
C GLY A 127 3.52 -9.07 13.51
N ILE A 128 2.63 -8.19 13.08
CA ILE A 128 1.18 -8.48 13.10
C ILE A 128 0.79 -9.19 11.80
N TYR A 129 0.16 -10.35 11.92
CA TYR A 129 -0.30 -11.10 10.75
C TYR A 129 -1.43 -10.38 10.04
N HIS A 130 -1.29 -10.25 8.75
CA HIS A 130 -2.33 -9.64 7.93
C HIS A 130 -2.34 -10.23 6.53
N GLU A 131 -3.49 -10.07 5.87
CA GLU A 131 -3.70 -10.53 4.52
C GLU A 131 -4.59 -9.54 3.79
N GLY A 132 -4.15 -9.09 2.59
CA GLY A 132 -5.01 -8.34 1.70
C GLY A 132 -5.87 -9.30 0.88
N VAL A 133 -7.14 -9.00 0.72
CA VAL A 133 -8.06 -9.77 -0.10
C VAL A 133 -8.64 -8.85 -1.16
N HIS A 134 -8.33 -9.14 -2.40
CA HIS A 134 -8.81 -8.34 -3.54
C HIS A 134 -10.28 -8.62 -3.78
N ILE A 135 -11.10 -7.58 -3.76
CA ILE A 135 -12.56 -7.71 -3.91
C ILE A 135 -13.11 -6.98 -5.13
N GLU A 136 -12.35 -6.06 -5.70
CA GLU A 136 -12.74 -5.27 -6.88
C GLU A 136 -11.52 -4.56 -7.44
N PRO A 137 -11.60 -3.95 -8.64
CA PRO A 137 -10.49 -3.15 -9.15
C PRO A 137 -10.05 -2.10 -8.13
N ARG A 138 -8.74 -2.03 -7.89
CA ARG A 138 -8.23 -1.22 -6.77
C ARG A 138 -6.82 -0.70 -7.02
N ILE A 139 -6.50 0.40 -6.34
CA ILE A 139 -5.13 0.91 -6.16
C ILE A 139 -4.93 1.09 -4.66
N THR A 140 -3.91 0.44 -4.14
CA THR A 140 -3.58 0.46 -2.71
C THR A 140 -2.12 0.86 -2.53
N CYS A 141 -1.86 1.83 -1.67
CA CYS A 141 -0.51 2.29 -1.36
C CYS A 141 -0.05 1.71 -0.04
N SER A 142 1.17 1.20 0.00
CA SER A 142 1.78 0.70 1.23
C SER A 142 3.06 1.48 1.48
N PHE A 143 3.13 2.15 2.62
CA PHE A 143 4.28 2.96 3.02
C PHE A 143 5.01 2.30 4.17
N ALA A 144 6.32 2.40 4.15
CA ALA A 144 7.17 1.86 5.21
C ALA A 144 8.42 2.70 5.36
N ASN A 145 9.12 2.52 6.49
CA ASN A 145 10.44 3.08 6.70
C ASN A 145 11.42 1.94 6.92
N TYR A 146 12.24 1.66 5.92
CA TYR A 146 13.19 0.57 5.97
C TYR A 146 14.55 0.95 6.53
N LEU A 147 14.80 2.23 6.80
CA LEU A 147 16.11 2.67 7.29
C LEU A 147 16.47 2.08 8.65
N PHE A 148 15.49 1.87 9.50
CA PHE A 148 15.71 1.38 10.84
C PHE A 148 15.52 -0.12 11.00
N SER A 149 15.09 -0.82 9.96
CA SER A 149 14.75 -2.23 10.03
C SER A 149 15.90 -3.16 9.67
N HIS A 150 17.00 -2.64 9.15
CA HIS A 150 18.13 -3.42 8.67
C HIS A 150 19.32 -3.41 9.63
N LYS A 151 19.04 -3.23 10.87
CA LYS A 151 20.09 -3.23 11.87
C LYS A 151 20.20 -4.56 12.60
#